data_90c22500b68ffc3d8a24a170fb57ccfd
#
_entry.id   90c22500b68ffc3d8a24a170fb57ccfd
#
_cell.length_a   1.000
_cell.length_b   1.000
_cell.length_c   1.000
_cell.angle_alpha   90.00
_cell.angle_beta   90.00
_cell.angle_gamma   90.00
#
_symmetry.space_group_name_H-M   'P 1'
#
loop_
_entity.id
_entity.type
_entity.pdbx_description
1 polymer ?
#
loop_
_entity_poly.entity_id
_entity_poly.type
_entity_poly.pdbx_seq_one_letter_code
_entity_poly.pdbx_strand_id
1 'polypeptide(L)'
;MGDALGLIETRGLIGAIEAADAMVKTANVQLIAKEYIGAGYVTVMARGDVGAIKAATDAGAAAARRVGELISVHVIPRPHAEVERILPKPAAAPAPISNPTSNPTSK
;
A
#
# COMPACT_ATOMS: atom_id res chain seq x y z
N MET A 1 -3.91 11.81 8.42
CA MET A 1 -4.13 10.47 7.86
C MET A 1 -4.85 9.64 8.90
N GLY A 2 -5.86 8.90 8.52
CA GLY A 2 -6.62 8.09 9.46
C GLY A 2 -5.94 6.80 9.85
N ASP A 3 -6.59 6.06 10.75
CA ASP A 3 -6.01 4.89 11.40
C ASP A 3 -6.42 3.56 10.77
N ALA A 4 -7.33 3.56 9.81
CA ALA A 4 -7.77 2.31 9.22
C ALA A 4 -6.65 1.64 8.46
N LEU A 5 -6.67 0.32 8.46
CA LEU A 5 -5.68 -0.50 7.78
C LEU A 5 -6.38 -1.34 6.72
N GLY A 6 -5.83 -1.31 5.51
CA GLY A 6 -6.32 -2.15 4.42
C GLY A 6 -5.24 -3.11 3.99
N LEU A 7 -5.61 -4.36 3.76
CA LEU A 7 -4.68 -5.40 3.34
C LEU A 7 -5.26 -6.13 2.13
N ILE A 8 -4.41 -6.36 1.15
CA ILE A 8 -4.76 -7.18 -0.01
C ILE A 8 -3.67 -8.21 -0.20
N GLU A 9 -4.08 -9.48 -0.23
CA GLU A 9 -3.15 -10.58 -0.49
C GLU A 9 -3.43 -11.18 -1.85
N THR A 10 -2.37 -11.34 -2.63
CA THR A 10 -2.45 -11.94 -3.95
C THR A 10 -1.46 -13.08 -4.06
N ARG A 11 -1.68 -13.93 -5.06
CA ARG A 11 -0.64 -14.85 -5.48
C ARG A 11 0.12 -14.19 -6.62
N GLY A 12 1.41 -13.96 -6.38
CA GLY A 12 2.28 -13.34 -7.37
C GLY A 12 2.38 -11.83 -7.23
N LEU A 13 3.50 -11.33 -7.71
CA LEU A 13 3.85 -9.91 -7.55
C LEU A 13 3.02 -9.00 -8.44
N ILE A 14 2.65 -9.45 -9.63
CA ILE A 14 1.94 -8.59 -10.59
C ILE A 14 0.60 -8.15 -10.02
N GLY A 15 -0.16 -9.09 -9.44
CA GLY A 15 -1.42 -8.73 -8.81
C GLY A 15 -1.25 -7.76 -7.65
N ALA A 16 -0.20 -7.95 -6.86
CA ALA A 16 0.08 -7.06 -5.73
C ALA A 16 0.42 -5.64 -6.21
N ILE A 17 1.22 -5.50 -7.24
CA ILE A 17 1.59 -4.19 -7.78
C ILE A 17 0.38 -3.50 -8.38
N GLU A 18 -0.44 -4.24 -9.14
CA GLU A 18 -1.67 -3.65 -9.70
C GLU A 18 -2.64 -3.22 -8.60
N ALA A 19 -2.75 -4.03 -7.54
CA ALA A 19 -3.58 -3.66 -6.40
C ALA A 19 -3.07 -2.39 -5.75
N ALA A 20 -1.78 -2.31 -5.48
CA ALA A 20 -1.18 -1.13 -4.84
C ALA A 20 -1.38 0.12 -5.68
N ASP A 21 -1.17 0.01 -6.98
CA ASP A 21 -1.35 1.14 -7.88
C ASP A 21 -2.80 1.64 -7.87
N ALA A 22 -3.75 0.71 -7.98
CA ALA A 22 -5.16 1.08 -7.98
C ALA A 22 -5.57 1.71 -6.65
N MET A 23 -5.05 1.23 -5.53
CA MET A 23 -5.38 1.77 -4.22
C MET A 23 -5.00 3.24 -4.11
N VAL A 24 -3.77 3.59 -4.48
CA VAL A 24 -3.31 4.98 -4.32
C VAL A 24 -3.88 5.91 -5.37
N LYS A 25 -4.30 5.38 -6.51
CA LYS A 25 -4.95 6.18 -7.53
C LYS A 25 -6.41 6.49 -7.22
N THR A 26 -7.05 5.62 -6.44
CA THR A 26 -8.48 5.73 -6.17
C THR A 26 -8.80 6.58 -4.96
N ALA A 27 -7.96 6.53 -3.93
CA ALA A 27 -8.27 7.18 -2.67
C ALA A 27 -7.00 7.69 -2.01
N ASN A 28 -7.18 8.61 -1.06
CA ASN A 28 -6.06 9.18 -0.33
C ASN A 28 -5.63 8.22 0.78
N VAL A 29 -4.80 7.26 0.39
CA VAL A 29 -4.25 6.27 1.31
C VAL A 29 -2.74 6.23 1.13
N GLN A 30 -2.05 5.73 2.15
CA GLN A 30 -0.60 5.60 2.13
C GLN A 30 -0.23 4.13 2.19
N LEU A 31 0.53 3.68 1.21
CA LEU A 31 1.08 2.31 1.27
C LEU A 31 2.15 2.27 2.34
N ILE A 32 2.08 1.27 3.21
CA ILE A 32 3.04 1.14 4.29
C ILE A 32 3.92 -0.09 4.15
N ALA A 33 3.49 -1.09 3.42
CA ALA A 33 4.28 -2.30 3.27
C ALA A 33 3.85 -3.12 2.07
N LYS A 34 4.80 -3.86 1.56
CA LYS A 34 4.59 -4.97 0.64
C LYS A 34 5.43 -6.11 1.21
N GLU A 35 4.76 -7.21 1.58
CA GLU A 35 5.42 -8.31 2.25
C GLU A 35 5.29 -9.59 1.42
N TYR A 36 6.41 -10.28 1.28
CA TYR A 36 6.44 -11.58 0.62
C TYR A 36 6.28 -12.65 1.71
N ILE A 37 5.20 -13.42 1.60
CA ILE A 37 4.82 -14.35 2.68
C ILE A 37 5.40 -15.75 2.44
N GLY A 38 5.76 -16.05 1.20
CA GLY A 38 6.19 -17.40 0.81
C GLY A 38 5.14 -18.03 -0.06
N ALA A 39 5.51 -19.10 -0.75
CA ALA A 39 4.64 -19.81 -1.69
C ALA A 39 4.05 -18.90 -2.77
N GLY A 40 4.74 -17.78 -3.07
CA GLY A 40 4.28 -16.84 -4.08
C GLY A 40 3.25 -15.84 -3.59
N TYR A 41 2.87 -15.86 -2.32
CA TYR A 41 1.92 -14.91 -1.77
C TYR A 41 2.58 -13.58 -1.46
N VAL A 42 1.86 -12.50 -1.77
CA VAL A 42 2.33 -11.13 -1.52
C VAL A 42 1.19 -10.36 -0.89
N THR A 43 1.48 -9.66 0.19
CA THR A 43 0.50 -8.80 0.87
C THR A 43 0.91 -7.35 0.72
N VAL A 44 -0.02 -6.50 0.30
CA VAL A 44 0.17 -5.05 0.35
C VAL A 44 -0.72 -4.47 1.42
N MET A 45 -0.20 -3.48 2.13
CA MET A 45 -0.90 -2.84 3.24
C MET A 45 -0.93 -1.34 3.04
N ALA A 46 -2.06 -0.73 3.39
CA ALA A 46 -2.22 0.71 3.29
C ALA A 46 -2.94 1.25 4.50
N ARG A 47 -2.71 2.52 4.79
CA ARG A 47 -3.36 3.24 5.88
C ARG A 47 -4.09 4.46 5.35
N GLY A 48 -5.15 4.83 6.03
CA GLY A 48 -5.92 6.01 5.69
C GLY A 48 -7.19 6.09 6.50
N ASP A 49 -8.04 7.05 6.18
CA ASP A 49 -9.36 7.10 6.77
C ASP A 49 -10.17 5.88 6.32
N VAL A 50 -11.12 5.44 7.16
CA VAL A 50 -11.82 4.19 6.91
C VAL A 50 -12.56 4.20 5.57
N GLY A 51 -13.17 5.31 5.20
CA GLY A 51 -13.84 5.41 3.90
C GLY A 51 -12.87 5.30 2.73
N ALA A 52 -11.72 5.95 2.87
CA ALA A 52 -10.69 5.89 1.84
C ALA A 52 -10.12 4.48 1.73
N ILE A 53 -9.89 3.81 2.87
CA ILE A 53 -9.38 2.44 2.86
C ILE A 53 -10.37 1.48 2.22
N LYS A 54 -11.66 1.63 2.51
CA LYS A 54 -12.68 0.79 1.86
C LYS A 54 -12.68 0.96 0.36
N ALA A 55 -12.68 2.22 -0.10
CA ALA A 55 -12.64 2.50 -1.54
C ALA A 55 -11.35 1.96 -2.17
N ALA A 56 -10.22 2.15 -1.50
CA ALA A 56 -8.93 1.70 -2.00
C ALA A 56 -8.89 0.17 -2.11
N THR A 57 -9.34 -0.55 -1.07
CA THR A 57 -9.29 -2.01 -1.10
C THR A 57 -10.24 -2.59 -2.14
N ASP A 58 -11.42 -1.97 -2.34
CA ASP A 58 -12.32 -2.41 -3.39
C ASP A 58 -11.67 -2.26 -4.77
N ALA A 59 -11.07 -1.12 -5.03
CA ALA A 59 -10.39 -0.87 -6.31
C ALA A 59 -9.19 -1.77 -6.50
N GLY A 60 -8.40 -1.95 -5.44
CA GLY A 60 -7.22 -2.80 -5.49
C GLY A 60 -7.57 -4.26 -5.73
N ALA A 61 -8.62 -4.75 -5.07
CA ALA A 61 -9.08 -6.12 -5.28
C ALA A 61 -9.52 -6.35 -6.72
N ALA A 62 -10.29 -5.42 -7.27
CA ALA A 62 -10.74 -5.51 -8.66
C ALA A 62 -9.55 -5.52 -9.62
N ALA A 63 -8.57 -4.66 -9.38
CA ALA A 63 -7.38 -4.60 -10.23
C ALA A 63 -6.58 -5.90 -10.17
N ALA A 64 -6.41 -6.45 -8.97
CA ALA A 64 -5.68 -7.71 -8.81
C ALA A 64 -6.35 -8.85 -9.57
N ARG A 65 -7.70 -8.92 -9.48
CA ARG A 65 -8.45 -9.98 -10.18
C ARG A 65 -8.29 -9.93 -11.68
N ARG A 66 -8.08 -8.76 -12.25
CA ARG A 66 -7.93 -8.64 -13.71
C ARG A 66 -6.64 -9.23 -14.22
N VAL A 67 -5.60 -9.27 -13.41
CA VAL A 67 -4.26 -9.66 -13.88
C VAL A 67 -3.70 -10.88 -13.16
N GLY A 68 -4.37 -11.36 -12.13
CA GLY A 68 -3.85 -12.49 -11.37
C GLY A 68 -4.87 -13.03 -10.39
N GLU A 69 -4.37 -13.67 -9.36
CA GLU A 69 -5.21 -14.34 -8.37
C GLU A 69 -5.28 -13.53 -7.08
N LEU A 70 -6.48 -13.09 -6.72
CA LEU A 70 -6.72 -12.44 -5.43
C LEU A 70 -6.97 -13.52 -4.39
N ILE A 71 -6.23 -13.46 -3.29
CA ILE A 71 -6.34 -14.43 -2.20
C ILE A 71 -7.28 -13.90 -1.11
N SER A 72 -7.05 -12.68 -0.64
CA SER A 72 -7.89 -12.12 0.41
C SER A 72 -7.83 -10.60 0.43
N VAL A 73 -8.87 -10.00 1.01
CA VAL A 73 -8.96 -8.57 1.24
C VAL A 73 -9.42 -8.38 2.67
N HIS A 74 -8.79 -7.47 3.39
CA HIS A 74 -9.14 -7.23 4.78
C HIS A 74 -9.09 -5.75 5.10
N VAL A 75 -10.06 -5.29 5.89
CA VAL A 75 -10.08 -3.92 6.39
C VAL A 75 -10.19 -3.98 7.89
N ILE A 76 -9.29 -3.31 8.58
CA ILE A 76 -9.36 -3.15 10.03
C ILE A 76 -9.59 -1.67 10.27
N PRO A 77 -10.85 -1.28 10.64
CA PRO A 77 -11.19 0.14 10.72
C PRO A 77 -10.40 0.89 11.79
N ARG A 78 -10.11 0.24 12.90
CA ARG A 78 -9.37 0.86 14.00
C ARG A 78 -8.50 -0.20 14.69
N PRO A 79 -7.26 -0.40 14.24
CA PRO A 79 -6.39 -1.37 14.92
C PRO A 79 -6.19 -0.98 16.39
N HIS A 80 -6.17 -1.99 17.25
CA HIS A 80 -5.89 -1.78 18.66
C HIS A 80 -4.48 -1.22 18.83
N ALA A 81 -4.25 -0.45 19.89
CA ALA A 81 -2.94 0.15 20.15
C ALA A 81 -1.83 -0.89 20.20
N GLU A 82 -2.08 -2.08 20.73
CA GLU A 82 -1.06 -3.14 20.76
C GLU A 82 -0.72 -3.63 19.35
N VAL A 83 -1.68 -3.64 18.45
CA VAL A 83 -1.43 -4.04 17.06
C VAL A 83 -0.55 -3.02 16.36
N GLU A 84 -0.72 -1.74 16.68
CA GLU A 84 0.11 -0.69 16.10
C GLU A 84 1.60 -0.93 16.32
N ARG A 85 1.95 -1.60 17.41
CA ARG A 85 3.35 -1.83 17.75
C ARG A 85 4.05 -2.80 16.81
N ILE A 86 3.31 -3.67 16.16
CA ILE A 86 3.88 -4.68 15.26
C ILE A 86 3.64 -4.38 13.79
N LEU A 87 2.86 -3.35 13.47
CA LEU A 87 2.62 -3.01 12.07
C LEU A 87 3.84 -2.33 11.47
N PRO A 88 4.10 -2.59 10.19
CA PRO A 88 5.14 -1.85 9.49
C PRO A 88 4.85 -0.35 9.51
N LYS A 89 5.89 0.46 9.60
CA LYS A 89 5.74 1.90 9.51
C LYS A 89 6.00 2.32 8.08
N PRO A 90 5.31 3.38 7.61
CA PRO A 90 5.59 3.86 6.27
C PRO A 90 7.04 4.27 6.16
N ALA A 91 7.64 4.03 5.02
CA ALA A 91 8.98 4.49 4.77
C ALA A 91 8.99 6.02 4.80
N ALA A 92 10.11 6.59 5.26
CA ALA A 92 10.27 8.02 5.20
C ALA A 92 10.16 8.48 3.74
N ALA A 93 9.57 9.65 3.52
CA ALA A 93 9.51 10.19 2.18
C ALA A 93 10.93 10.33 1.65
N PRO A 94 11.16 9.97 0.38
CA PRO A 94 12.49 10.15 -0.18
C PRO A 94 12.86 11.63 -0.18
N ALA A 95 14.15 11.89 -0.01
CA ALA A 95 14.62 13.25 -0.08
C ALA A 95 14.30 13.83 -1.46
N PRO A 96 14.03 15.14 -1.55
CA PRO A 96 13.80 15.75 -2.85
C PRO A 96 14.98 15.50 -3.76
N ILE A 97 14.69 15.18 -5.01
CA ILE A 97 15.75 14.99 -6.00
C ILE A 97 16.31 16.35 -6.36
N SER A 98 17.61 16.48 -6.24
CA SER A 98 18.25 17.73 -6.63
C SER A 98 18.11 17.94 -8.13
N ASN A 99 17.73 19.14 -8.51
CA ASN A 99 17.72 19.51 -9.91
C ASN A 99 19.15 19.57 -10.41
N PRO A 100 19.51 18.81 -11.44
CA PRO A 100 20.89 18.85 -11.93
C PRO A 100 21.35 20.24 -12.34
N THR A 101 20.43 21.09 -12.80
CA THR A 101 20.79 22.43 -13.21
C THR A 101 21.07 23.35 -12.03
N SER A 102 20.68 22.93 -10.83
CA SER A 102 20.96 23.73 -9.64
C SER A 102 22.14 23.18 -8.86
N ASN A 103 22.88 22.27 -9.44
CA ASN A 103 24.01 21.68 -8.76
C ASN A 103 25.09 22.75 -8.51
N PRO A 104 25.44 22.97 -7.25
CA PRO A 104 26.41 24.01 -6.94
C PRO A 104 27.80 23.75 -7.51
N THR A 105 28.11 22.51 -7.84
CA THR A 105 29.41 22.22 -8.40
C THR A 105 29.56 22.68 -9.83
N SER A 106 28.47 23.07 -10.42
CA SER A 106 28.53 23.51 -11.80
C SER A 106 29.15 24.89 -11.93
N LYS A 107 29.41 25.53 -10.79
CA LYS A 107 29.87 26.83 -10.75
C LYS A 107 30.80 27.28 -11.78
#